data_7682065b5e90f9ce7b937c9f2e337631
#
_entry.id   7682065b5e90f9ce7b937c9f2e337631
#
_cell.length_a   1.000
_cell.length_b   1.000
_cell.length_c   1.000
_cell.angle_alpha   90.00
_cell.angle_beta   90.00
_cell.angle_gamma   90.00
#
_symmetry.space_group_name_H-M   'P 1'
#
loop_
_entity.id
_entity.type
_entity.pdbx_description
1 polymer ?
#
loop_
_entity_poly.entity_id
_entity_poly.type
_entity_poly.pdbx_seq_one_letter_code
_entity_poly.pdbx_strand_id
1 'polypeptide(L)'
;FDWIFKQDGGIRVNLGATGIDQVMTVEAESAATDQGEPDDRYGSFVAPYTVAMNHSHFFNFRLDFDVDGPTNSLAVDRIVTEELPAANPRRSVWRVQTVTPLREAEGKRTSTLTAPEHWRVVSPSRIGPQGYPSGYLLEGHGVRTMLLESDYMRRNAGFTEHTLWTTPMRADEMFASGAYPTNAAVDQGLPAWTQANRGIENTDIVLWYTIGFHHIARPEDWPILPMELHGFDL
;
A
#
# COMPACT_ATOMS: atom_id res chain seq x y z
N PHE A 1 -4.74 -6.76 -14.44
CA PHE A 1 -5.62 -6.06 -13.50
C PHE A 1 -7.06 -6.29 -13.89
N ASP A 2 -7.92 -6.70 -12.93
CA ASP A 2 -9.35 -6.86 -13.13
C ASP A 2 -10.09 -5.94 -12.16
N TRP A 3 -11.03 -5.15 -12.69
CA TRP A 3 -11.96 -4.35 -11.93
C TRP A 3 -13.31 -5.05 -11.93
N ILE A 4 -13.79 -5.47 -10.79
CA ILE A 4 -15.03 -6.23 -10.62
C ILE A 4 -16.03 -5.37 -9.87
N PHE A 5 -17.06 -4.92 -10.57
CA PHE A 5 -18.17 -4.15 -10.00
C PHE A 5 -19.26 -5.12 -9.57
N LYS A 6 -19.61 -5.08 -8.29
CA LYS A 6 -20.61 -5.95 -7.69
C LYS A 6 -22.01 -5.29 -7.67
N GLN A 7 -23.03 -6.10 -7.64
CA GLN A 7 -24.41 -5.62 -7.67
C GLN A 7 -24.83 -4.89 -6.37
N ASP A 8 -24.15 -5.16 -5.28
CA ASP A 8 -24.32 -4.49 -3.98
C ASP A 8 -23.60 -3.13 -3.86
N GLY A 9 -22.91 -2.71 -4.92
CA GLY A 9 -22.13 -1.48 -4.97
C GLY A 9 -20.67 -1.67 -4.62
N GLY A 10 -20.25 -2.85 -4.17
CA GLY A 10 -18.86 -3.15 -3.90
C GLY A 10 -18.00 -3.18 -5.16
N ILE A 11 -16.74 -2.84 -5.03
CA ILE A 11 -15.76 -2.88 -6.12
C ILE A 11 -14.57 -3.70 -5.63
N ARG A 12 -14.20 -4.73 -6.41
CA ARG A 12 -13.00 -5.52 -6.14
C ARG A 12 -11.96 -5.26 -7.22
N VAL A 13 -10.73 -5.02 -6.81
CA VAL A 13 -9.59 -4.94 -7.71
C VAL A 13 -8.71 -6.16 -7.50
N ASN A 14 -8.52 -6.95 -8.56
CA ASN A 14 -7.55 -8.06 -8.57
C ASN A 14 -6.32 -7.67 -9.36
N LEU A 15 -5.17 -8.05 -8.83
CA LEU A 15 -3.86 -7.90 -9.44
C LEU A 15 -3.20 -9.28 -9.49
N GLY A 16 -2.94 -9.79 -10.70
CA GLY A 16 -2.15 -10.99 -10.91
C GLY A 16 -0.73 -10.61 -11.32
N ALA A 17 0.27 -11.07 -10.58
CA ALA A 17 1.69 -10.92 -10.91
C ALA A 17 2.24 -12.27 -11.35
N THR A 18 2.80 -12.31 -12.56
CA THR A 18 3.46 -13.48 -13.16
C THR A 18 4.44 -13.00 -14.21
N GLY A 19 5.30 -13.85 -14.68
CA GLY A 19 6.27 -13.56 -15.75
C GLY A 19 7.53 -14.38 -15.64
N ILE A 20 8.62 -13.87 -16.18
CA ILE A 20 9.94 -14.45 -16.07
C ILE A 20 10.70 -13.65 -15.02
N ASP A 21 11.36 -14.36 -14.09
CA ASP A 21 12.20 -13.72 -13.08
C ASP A 21 13.33 -12.91 -13.71
N GLN A 22 13.67 -11.82 -13.07
CA GLN A 22 14.89 -11.08 -13.40
C GLN A 22 16.08 -11.89 -12.91
N VAL A 23 16.88 -12.38 -13.85
CA VAL A 23 18.05 -13.21 -13.56
C VAL A 23 19.36 -12.52 -13.90
N MET A 24 20.43 -12.94 -13.23
CA MET A 24 21.80 -12.62 -13.56
C MET A 24 22.62 -13.88 -13.71
N THR A 25 23.63 -13.83 -14.59
CA THR A 25 24.63 -14.89 -14.71
C THR A 25 25.72 -14.68 -13.68
N VAL A 26 26.13 -15.76 -13.01
CA VAL A 26 27.14 -15.78 -11.95
C VAL A 26 28.25 -16.76 -12.25
N GLU A 27 29.36 -16.72 -11.51
CA GLU A 27 30.50 -17.60 -11.73
C GLU A 27 30.30 -19.01 -11.17
N ALA A 28 29.60 -19.13 -10.04
CA ALA A 28 29.32 -20.40 -9.43
C ALA A 28 28.20 -21.15 -10.16
N GLU A 29 28.37 -22.47 -10.32
CA GLU A 29 27.35 -23.33 -10.91
C GLU A 29 26.09 -23.46 -10.03
N SER A 30 26.29 -23.44 -8.73
CA SER A 30 25.22 -23.62 -7.73
C SER A 30 25.68 -23.10 -6.37
N ALA A 31 24.76 -22.95 -5.42
CA ALA A 31 25.09 -22.60 -4.04
C ALA A 31 26.09 -23.56 -3.37
N ALA A 32 26.14 -24.82 -3.81
CA ALA A 32 27.08 -25.81 -3.30
C ALA A 32 28.52 -25.61 -3.80
N THR A 33 28.69 -24.94 -4.95
CA THR A 33 30.00 -24.67 -5.57
C THR A 33 30.43 -23.22 -5.42
N ASP A 34 29.57 -22.39 -4.83
CA ASP A 34 29.81 -20.99 -4.55
C ASP A 34 30.85 -20.82 -3.45
N GLN A 35 31.92 -20.08 -3.73
CA GLN A 35 33.01 -19.86 -2.78
C GLN A 35 33.37 -18.37 -2.72
N GLY A 36 33.51 -17.86 -1.51
CA GLY A 36 33.83 -16.45 -1.30
C GLY A 36 32.62 -15.63 -0.88
N GLU A 37 32.42 -14.46 -1.47
CA GLU A 37 31.21 -13.66 -1.29
C GLU A 37 30.08 -14.36 -2.05
N PRO A 38 28.96 -14.73 -1.38
CA PRO A 38 27.92 -15.54 -2.03
C PRO A 38 27.27 -14.85 -3.21
N ASP A 39 27.25 -15.54 -4.36
CA ASP A 39 26.56 -15.09 -5.57
C ASP A 39 25.04 -14.97 -5.38
N ASP A 40 24.46 -15.78 -4.49
CA ASP A 40 23.04 -15.77 -4.14
C ASP A 40 22.66 -14.85 -2.98
N ARG A 41 23.58 -13.98 -2.55
CA ARG A 41 23.31 -13.03 -1.45
C ARG A 41 22.04 -12.21 -1.62
N TYR A 42 21.69 -11.88 -2.85
CA TYR A 42 20.53 -11.04 -3.19
C TYR A 42 19.44 -11.77 -3.97
N GLY A 43 19.52 -13.09 -4.03
CA GLY A 43 18.61 -13.92 -4.80
C GLY A 43 18.73 -15.39 -4.48
N SER A 44 18.37 -16.23 -5.44
CA SER A 44 18.50 -17.70 -5.32
C SER A 44 18.97 -18.30 -6.64
N PHE A 45 19.81 -19.34 -6.58
CA PHE A 45 20.12 -20.14 -7.77
C PHE A 45 18.85 -20.81 -8.29
N VAL A 46 18.52 -20.56 -9.54
CA VAL A 46 17.33 -21.12 -10.21
C VAL A 46 17.71 -22.06 -11.37
N ALA A 47 18.94 -21.95 -11.86
CA ALA A 47 19.56 -22.84 -12.85
C ALA A 47 21.08 -22.79 -12.70
N PRO A 48 21.85 -23.68 -13.34
CA PRO A 48 23.31 -23.60 -13.34
C PRO A 48 23.80 -22.22 -13.78
N TYR A 49 24.71 -21.62 -13.01
CA TYR A 49 25.27 -20.27 -13.26
C TYR A 49 24.25 -19.14 -13.34
N THR A 50 23.06 -19.34 -12.74
CA THR A 50 21.94 -18.38 -12.87
C THR A 50 21.28 -18.13 -11.53
N VAL A 51 21.30 -16.86 -11.10
CA VAL A 51 20.63 -16.40 -9.88
C VAL A 51 19.46 -15.50 -10.25
N ALA A 52 18.26 -15.81 -9.74
CA ALA A 52 17.11 -14.93 -9.79
C ALA A 52 17.14 -13.97 -8.60
N MET A 53 16.87 -12.68 -8.86
CA MET A 53 17.02 -11.61 -7.88
C MET A 53 15.77 -11.43 -7.03
N ASN A 54 15.95 -11.30 -5.69
CA ASN A 54 14.86 -10.85 -4.81
C ASN A 54 14.48 -9.42 -5.16
N HIS A 55 13.19 -9.17 -5.27
CA HIS A 55 12.70 -7.83 -5.63
C HIS A 55 11.34 -7.54 -5.01
N SER A 56 10.90 -6.30 -5.13
CA SER A 56 9.62 -5.86 -4.59
C SER A 56 8.77 -5.24 -5.67
N HIS A 57 7.49 -5.52 -5.63
CA HIS A 57 6.50 -4.93 -6.50
C HIS A 57 5.66 -3.93 -5.71
N PHE A 58 5.42 -2.75 -6.29
CA PHE A 58 4.55 -1.74 -5.73
C PHE A 58 3.62 -1.19 -6.81
N PHE A 59 2.33 -1.30 -6.56
CA PHE A 59 1.27 -0.81 -7.46
C PHE A 59 0.46 0.23 -6.71
N ASN A 60 0.48 1.47 -7.18
CA ASN A 60 -0.28 2.55 -6.58
C ASN A 60 -1.56 2.79 -7.36
N PHE A 61 -2.66 2.89 -6.66
CA PHE A 61 -3.99 3.21 -7.17
C PHE A 61 -4.38 4.61 -6.70
N ARG A 62 -4.69 5.48 -7.66
CA ARG A 62 -5.29 6.79 -7.41
C ARG A 62 -6.81 6.60 -7.36
N LEU A 63 -7.37 6.72 -6.18
CA LEU A 63 -8.79 6.50 -5.92
C LEU A 63 -9.44 7.85 -5.60
N ASP A 64 -10.26 8.33 -6.52
CA ASP A 64 -10.99 9.58 -6.44
C ASP A 64 -12.47 9.23 -6.20
N PHE A 65 -12.97 9.51 -4.99
CA PHE A 65 -14.31 9.13 -4.57
C PHE A 65 -15.19 10.36 -4.40
N ASP A 66 -16.36 10.31 -5.02
CA ASP A 66 -17.44 11.26 -4.84
C ASP A 66 -18.62 10.63 -4.09
N VAL A 67 -18.41 10.30 -2.81
CA VAL A 67 -19.46 9.71 -1.98
C VAL A 67 -20.52 10.74 -1.67
N ASP A 68 -21.68 10.66 -2.34
CA ASP A 68 -22.77 11.63 -2.28
C ASP A 68 -22.30 13.08 -2.56
N GLY A 69 -21.33 13.24 -3.46
CA GLY A 69 -20.72 14.50 -3.87
C GLY A 69 -19.22 14.60 -3.56
N PRO A 70 -18.53 15.63 -4.05
CA PRO A 70 -17.07 15.73 -3.96
C PRO A 70 -16.55 16.04 -2.55
N THR A 71 -17.40 16.46 -1.63
CA THR A 71 -16.98 16.79 -0.26
C THR A 71 -16.93 15.55 0.61
N ASN A 72 -15.75 15.02 0.86
CA ASN A 72 -15.53 13.80 1.63
C ASN A 72 -14.46 13.97 2.71
N SER A 73 -14.31 12.96 3.55
CA SER A 73 -13.26 12.88 4.56
C SER A 73 -12.74 11.45 4.67
N LEU A 74 -11.46 11.30 5.02
CA LEU A 74 -10.90 10.03 5.45
C LEU A 74 -11.33 9.74 6.89
N ALA A 75 -11.91 8.58 7.15
CA ALA A 75 -12.14 8.05 8.49
C ALA A 75 -11.22 6.85 8.71
N VAL A 76 -10.45 6.89 9.79
CA VAL A 76 -9.52 5.83 10.20
C VAL A 76 -10.09 5.13 11.42
N ASP A 77 -10.49 3.88 11.26
CA ASP A 77 -11.00 3.02 12.32
C ASP A 77 -9.86 2.20 12.91
N ARG A 78 -9.44 2.52 14.13
CA ARG A 78 -8.39 1.83 14.87
C ARG A 78 -9.00 0.80 15.80
N ILE A 79 -8.41 -0.37 15.86
CA ILE A 79 -8.75 -1.40 16.84
C ILE A 79 -7.87 -1.18 18.08
N VAL A 80 -8.50 -0.82 19.19
CA VAL A 80 -7.80 -0.51 20.43
C VAL A 80 -8.27 -1.41 21.57
N THR A 81 -7.35 -1.82 22.43
CA THR A 81 -7.66 -2.57 23.65
C THR A 81 -8.04 -1.60 24.75
N GLU A 82 -9.09 -1.94 25.48
CA GLU A 82 -9.55 -1.25 26.68
C GLU A 82 -9.44 -2.19 27.89
N GLU A 83 -8.73 -1.76 28.91
CA GLU A 83 -8.66 -2.48 30.18
C GLU A 83 -9.95 -2.31 30.97
N LEU A 84 -10.45 -3.41 31.49
CA LEU A 84 -11.60 -3.40 32.39
C LEU A 84 -11.15 -3.42 33.86
N PRO A 85 -11.99 -2.90 34.79
CA PRO A 85 -11.68 -2.90 36.22
C PRO A 85 -11.28 -4.28 36.72
N ALA A 86 -10.37 -4.35 37.68
CA ALA A 86 -9.81 -5.59 38.21
C ALA A 86 -10.86 -6.61 38.70
N ALA A 87 -12.02 -6.15 39.13
CA ALA A 87 -13.14 -6.99 39.53
C ALA A 87 -13.89 -7.65 38.36
N ASN A 88 -13.67 -7.17 37.13
CA ASN A 88 -14.31 -7.77 35.94
C ASN A 88 -13.50 -8.99 35.50
N PRO A 89 -14.10 -10.20 35.46
CA PRO A 89 -13.37 -11.42 35.11
C PRO A 89 -12.84 -11.42 33.68
N ARG A 90 -13.40 -10.65 32.77
CA ARG A 90 -12.95 -10.55 31.38
C ARG A 90 -11.64 -9.76 31.23
N ARG A 91 -11.32 -8.86 32.12
CA ARG A 91 -10.10 -8.06 32.21
C ARG A 91 -9.87 -7.07 31.08
N SER A 92 -10.22 -7.39 29.85
CA SER A 92 -10.09 -6.50 28.69
C SER A 92 -11.15 -6.75 27.63
N VAL A 93 -11.41 -5.76 26.83
CA VAL A 93 -12.19 -5.80 25.58
C VAL A 93 -11.42 -5.05 24.51
N TRP A 94 -11.81 -5.22 23.26
CA TRP A 94 -11.36 -4.33 22.20
C TRP A 94 -12.56 -3.52 21.68
N ARG A 95 -12.28 -2.37 21.14
CA ARG A 95 -13.28 -1.51 20.49
C ARG A 95 -12.68 -0.79 19.31
N VAL A 96 -13.54 -0.29 18.45
CA VAL A 96 -13.15 0.60 17.36
C VAL A 96 -13.10 2.04 17.87
N GLN A 97 -12.03 2.73 17.52
CA GLN A 97 -11.88 4.17 17.72
C GLN A 97 -11.71 4.81 16.34
N THR A 98 -12.70 5.57 15.93
CA THR A 98 -12.64 6.32 14.66
C THR A 98 -11.96 7.67 14.88
N VAL A 99 -11.02 7.99 13.99
CA VAL A 99 -10.31 9.27 13.92
C VAL A 99 -10.47 9.83 12.51
N THR A 100 -10.71 11.13 12.39
CA THR A 100 -10.75 11.84 11.11
C THR A 100 -9.46 12.65 10.95
N PRO A 101 -8.54 12.28 10.05
CA PRO A 101 -7.37 13.08 9.72
C PRO A 101 -7.79 14.44 9.15
N LEU A 102 -7.20 15.50 9.68
CA LEU A 102 -7.51 16.87 9.26
C LEU A 102 -6.59 17.34 8.15
N ARG A 103 -5.37 16.80 8.11
CA ARG A 103 -4.32 17.23 7.19
C ARG A 103 -3.56 16.06 6.59
N GLU A 104 -2.89 16.30 5.48
CA GLU A 104 -2.12 15.30 4.73
C GLU A 104 -1.12 14.53 5.58
N ALA A 105 -0.45 15.18 6.55
CA ALA A 105 0.49 14.48 7.44
C ALA A 105 -0.19 13.39 8.27
N GLU A 106 -1.44 13.60 8.67
CA GLU A 106 -2.25 12.63 9.39
C GLU A 106 -2.89 11.59 8.46
N GLY A 107 -3.01 11.93 7.16
CA GLY A 107 -3.54 11.07 6.09
C GLY A 107 -2.54 10.03 5.57
N LYS A 108 -1.30 10.05 6.04
CA LYS A 108 -0.27 9.03 5.74
C LYS A 108 -0.45 7.85 6.66
N ARG A 109 -0.82 6.68 6.14
CA ARG A 109 -1.18 5.52 6.94
C ARG A 109 -0.42 4.26 6.51
N THR A 110 -0.11 3.45 7.48
CA THR A 110 0.41 2.09 7.28
C THR A 110 -0.23 1.18 8.31
N SER A 111 -1.15 0.33 7.86
CA SER A 111 -1.74 -0.68 8.73
C SER A 111 -0.72 -1.78 9.01
N THR A 112 -0.67 -2.24 10.25
CA THR A 112 0.22 -3.33 10.67
C THR A 112 -0.55 -4.36 11.49
N LEU A 113 -0.01 -5.57 11.61
CA LEU A 113 -0.63 -6.63 12.43
C LEU A 113 -0.77 -6.26 13.90
N THR A 114 0.11 -5.40 14.41
CA THR A 114 0.10 -4.95 15.81
C THR A 114 -0.71 -3.68 16.04
N ALA A 115 -1.04 -2.96 14.97
CA ALA A 115 -1.86 -1.75 14.97
C ALA A 115 -2.77 -1.76 13.74
N PRO A 116 -3.77 -2.64 13.71
CA PRO A 116 -4.66 -2.76 12.56
C PRO A 116 -5.57 -1.54 12.46
N GLU A 117 -5.73 -1.06 11.24
CA GLU A 117 -6.60 0.05 10.88
C GLU A 117 -7.47 -0.34 9.70
N HIS A 118 -8.70 0.15 9.68
CA HIS A 118 -9.55 0.17 8.51
C HIS A 118 -9.73 1.62 8.04
N TRP A 119 -9.79 1.83 6.75
CA TRP A 119 -9.85 3.16 6.14
C TRP A 119 -11.15 3.31 5.37
N ARG A 120 -11.87 4.39 5.64
CA ARG A 120 -13.11 4.68 4.93
C ARG A 120 -13.06 6.09 4.34
N VAL A 121 -13.60 6.23 3.12
CA VAL A 121 -13.99 7.54 2.60
C VAL A 121 -15.44 7.76 2.94
N VAL A 122 -15.75 8.82 3.64
CA VAL A 122 -17.10 9.09 4.15
C VAL A 122 -17.63 10.43 3.68
N SER A 123 -18.94 10.46 3.42
CA SER A 123 -19.66 11.71 3.13
C SER A 123 -20.06 12.40 4.43
N PRO A 124 -19.70 13.66 4.66
CA PRO A 124 -20.14 14.42 5.84
C PRO A 124 -21.64 14.80 5.78
N SER A 125 -22.23 14.79 4.60
CA SER A 125 -23.59 15.26 4.35
C SER A 125 -24.65 14.14 4.35
N ARG A 126 -24.22 12.89 4.19
CA ARG A 126 -25.13 11.74 4.09
C ARG A 126 -24.99 10.81 5.27
N ILE A 127 -25.99 10.82 6.13
CA ILE A 127 -26.09 9.94 7.28
C ILE A 127 -27.11 8.83 6.97
N GLY A 128 -26.70 7.60 7.12
CA GLY A 128 -27.57 6.43 6.96
C GLY A 128 -28.59 6.31 8.10
N PRO A 129 -29.58 5.42 7.95
CA PRO A 129 -30.67 5.28 8.93
C PRO A 129 -30.21 4.87 10.33
N GLN A 130 -29.03 4.27 10.46
CA GLN A 130 -28.44 3.89 11.74
C GLN A 130 -27.58 5.00 12.38
N GLY A 131 -27.53 6.20 11.79
CA GLY A 131 -26.78 7.34 12.29
C GLY A 131 -25.30 7.39 11.91
N TYR A 132 -24.86 6.55 10.97
CA TYR A 132 -23.48 6.56 10.46
C TYR A 132 -23.37 7.22 9.08
N PRO A 133 -22.26 7.90 8.79
CA PRO A 133 -22.03 8.48 7.47
C PRO A 133 -21.93 7.39 6.39
N SER A 134 -22.50 7.66 5.22
CA SER A 134 -22.31 6.82 4.03
C SER A 134 -20.86 6.88 3.58
N GLY A 135 -20.33 5.76 3.07
CA GLY A 135 -18.95 5.72 2.64
C GLY A 135 -18.55 4.38 2.03
N TYR A 136 -17.35 4.35 1.48
CA TYR A 136 -16.67 3.13 1.07
C TYR A 136 -15.60 2.74 2.09
N LEU A 137 -15.51 1.45 2.38
CA LEU A 137 -14.46 0.85 3.19
C LEU A 137 -13.38 0.32 2.26
N LEU A 138 -12.16 0.82 2.39
CA LEU A 138 -10.99 0.29 1.69
C LEU A 138 -10.42 -0.89 2.50
N GLU A 139 -10.63 -2.09 1.99
CA GLU A 139 -10.08 -3.33 2.56
C GLU A 139 -8.91 -3.82 1.71
N GLY A 140 -7.72 -3.72 2.24
CA GLY A 140 -6.53 -4.15 1.53
C GLY A 140 -5.34 -4.35 2.44
N HIS A 141 -4.36 -5.07 1.92
CA HIS A 141 -3.12 -5.39 2.60
C HIS A 141 -1.95 -5.07 1.68
N GLY A 142 -0.84 -4.64 2.27
CA GLY A 142 0.37 -4.36 1.52
C GLY A 142 1.54 -4.15 2.46
N VAL A 143 2.74 -4.21 1.91
CA VAL A 143 3.96 -3.87 2.62
C VAL A 143 4.46 -2.50 2.18
N ARG A 144 5.25 -1.87 3.02
CA ARG A 144 5.99 -0.67 2.65
C ARG A 144 7.39 -1.04 2.16
N THR A 145 8.07 -0.09 1.54
CA THR A 145 9.47 -0.25 1.16
C THR A 145 10.37 -0.59 2.36
N MET A 146 11.34 -1.46 2.14
CA MET A 146 12.41 -1.78 3.09
C MET A 146 13.67 -0.94 2.88
N LEU A 147 13.73 -0.15 1.80
CA LEU A 147 14.88 0.68 1.50
C LEU A 147 15.03 1.81 2.51
N LEU A 148 16.27 2.15 2.84
CA LEU A 148 16.59 3.29 3.69
C LEU A 148 16.21 4.60 3.01
N GLU A 149 15.91 5.63 3.79
CA GLU A 149 15.57 6.96 3.27
C GLU A 149 16.68 7.55 2.38
N SER A 150 17.94 7.23 2.68
CA SER A 150 19.11 7.65 1.91
C SER A 150 19.31 6.91 0.59
N ASP A 151 18.56 5.83 0.32
CA ASP A 151 18.68 5.07 -0.91
C ASP A 151 18.18 5.89 -2.10
N TYR A 152 18.98 5.92 -3.17
CA TYR A 152 18.65 6.74 -4.35
C TYR A 152 17.34 6.31 -5.03
N MET A 153 16.97 5.03 -4.96
CA MET A 153 15.70 4.52 -5.51
C MET A 153 14.48 5.12 -4.80
N ARG A 154 14.63 5.52 -3.53
CA ARG A 154 13.57 6.20 -2.78
C ARG A 154 13.16 7.54 -3.37
N ARG A 155 14.01 8.20 -4.16
CA ARG A 155 13.66 9.47 -4.85
C ARG A 155 12.49 9.28 -5.80
N ASN A 156 12.43 8.13 -6.48
CA ASN A 156 11.40 7.82 -7.47
C ASN A 156 10.26 6.97 -6.89
N ALA A 157 10.51 6.30 -5.78
CA ALA A 157 9.61 5.36 -5.14
C ALA A 157 9.21 5.78 -3.71
N GLY A 158 9.33 7.05 -3.35
CA GLY A 158 9.02 7.54 -2.01
C GLY A 158 7.55 7.35 -1.62
N PHE A 159 6.64 7.22 -2.58
CA PHE A 159 5.24 6.87 -2.31
C PHE A 159 5.08 5.51 -1.60
N THR A 160 6.07 4.62 -1.70
CA THR A 160 6.07 3.29 -1.06
C THR A 160 6.35 3.32 0.44
N GLU A 161 6.60 4.50 1.02
CA GLU A 161 6.81 4.68 2.47
C GLU A 161 5.57 4.37 3.29
N HIS A 162 4.40 4.61 2.72
CA HIS A 162 3.10 4.36 3.33
C HIS A 162 2.22 3.55 2.39
N THR A 163 1.37 2.71 2.95
CA THR A 163 0.38 1.96 2.16
C THR A 163 -0.80 2.82 1.72
N LEU A 164 -1.08 3.90 2.46
CA LEU A 164 -2.07 4.89 2.10
C LEU A 164 -1.52 6.31 2.28
N TRP A 165 -1.78 7.16 1.28
CA TRP A 165 -1.66 8.60 1.36
C TRP A 165 -3.01 9.22 1.01
N THR A 166 -3.32 10.36 1.62
CA THR A 166 -4.54 11.11 1.30
C THR A 166 -4.16 12.54 1.00
N THR A 167 -4.63 13.05 -0.13
CA THR A 167 -4.41 14.43 -0.57
C THR A 167 -5.73 15.07 -0.94
N PRO A 168 -5.86 16.41 -0.90
CA PRO A 168 -6.95 17.06 -1.61
C PRO A 168 -6.79 16.80 -3.12
N MET A 169 -7.91 16.75 -3.83
CA MET A 169 -7.93 16.54 -5.27
C MET A 169 -7.21 17.66 -6.00
N ARG A 170 -6.32 17.28 -6.91
CA ARG A 170 -5.65 18.19 -7.85
C ARG A 170 -5.46 17.54 -9.20
N ALA A 171 -5.84 18.25 -10.24
CA ALA A 171 -5.79 17.73 -11.61
C ALA A 171 -4.35 17.52 -12.13
N ASP A 172 -3.39 18.21 -11.57
CA ASP A 172 -1.95 18.10 -11.88
C ASP A 172 -1.22 17.02 -11.07
N GLU A 173 -1.83 16.45 -10.04
CA GLU A 173 -1.31 15.34 -9.25
C GLU A 173 -1.87 14.01 -9.76
N MET A 174 -1.22 13.43 -10.79
CA MET A 174 -1.74 12.26 -11.51
C MET A 174 -1.06 10.94 -11.15
N PHE A 175 0.23 10.97 -10.80
CA PHE A 175 1.03 9.77 -10.58
C PHE A 175 1.78 9.86 -9.26
N ALA A 176 1.69 8.83 -8.41
CA ALA A 176 2.24 8.81 -7.06
C ALA A 176 3.74 9.18 -6.97
N SER A 177 4.53 8.83 -7.98
CA SER A 177 5.96 9.17 -8.10
C SER A 177 6.24 10.46 -8.88
N GLY A 178 5.21 11.22 -9.26
CA GLY A 178 5.34 12.39 -10.11
C GLY A 178 5.31 12.05 -11.60
N ALA A 179 5.39 13.08 -12.47
CA ALA A 179 5.19 12.94 -13.91
C ALA A 179 6.30 12.14 -14.63
N TYR A 180 7.50 12.09 -14.06
CA TYR A 180 8.66 11.45 -14.69
C TYR A 180 9.39 10.50 -13.71
N PRO A 181 8.83 9.32 -13.41
CA PRO A 181 9.34 8.46 -12.34
C PRO A 181 10.78 7.96 -12.57
N THR A 182 11.20 7.77 -13.83
CA THR A 182 12.54 7.26 -14.17
C THR A 182 13.61 8.36 -14.16
N ASN A 183 13.24 9.58 -14.49
CA ASN A 183 14.15 10.74 -14.59
C ASN A 183 13.63 11.92 -13.78
N ALA A 184 12.93 11.65 -12.69
CA ALA A 184 12.39 12.71 -11.85
C ALA A 184 13.50 13.55 -11.26
N ALA A 185 13.37 14.87 -11.36
CA ALA A 185 14.08 15.77 -10.48
C ALA A 185 13.65 15.46 -9.02
N VAL A 186 14.53 15.75 -8.07
CA VAL A 186 14.17 15.69 -6.64
C VAL A 186 12.87 16.48 -6.41
N ASP A 187 12.07 16.02 -5.46
CA ASP A 187 10.85 16.69 -5.00
C ASP A 187 9.63 16.59 -5.93
N GLN A 188 9.37 15.38 -6.42
CA GLN A 188 8.12 15.05 -7.13
C GLN A 188 7.32 13.95 -6.42
N GLY A 189 6.05 13.86 -6.77
CA GLY A 189 5.14 12.84 -6.27
C GLY A 189 4.66 13.09 -4.84
N LEU A 190 4.06 12.07 -4.26
CA LEU A 190 3.38 12.15 -2.96
C LEU A 190 4.23 12.69 -1.81
N PRO A 191 5.50 12.28 -1.64
CA PRO A 191 6.34 12.84 -0.57
C PRO A 191 6.51 14.37 -0.66
N ALA A 192 6.69 14.89 -1.87
CA ALA A 192 6.84 16.31 -2.11
C ALA A 192 5.52 17.08 -1.97
N TRP A 193 4.45 16.60 -2.59
CA TRP A 193 3.15 17.28 -2.57
C TRP A 193 2.60 17.42 -1.15
N THR A 194 2.76 16.37 -0.33
CA THR A 194 2.24 16.34 1.03
C THR A 194 3.08 17.15 2.04
N GLN A 195 4.21 17.73 1.63
CA GLN A 195 4.96 18.72 2.44
C GLN A 195 4.13 19.99 2.69
N ALA A 196 3.23 20.33 1.77
CA ALA A 196 2.32 21.45 1.93
C ALA A 196 1.32 21.25 3.08
N ASN A 197 1.13 20.03 3.55
CA ASN A 197 0.26 19.65 4.67
C ASN A 197 -1.14 20.27 4.57
N ARG A 198 -1.75 20.14 3.41
CA ARG A 198 -3.07 20.69 3.06
C ARG A 198 -4.18 20.03 3.89
N GLY A 199 -5.32 20.70 3.97
CA GLY A 199 -6.53 20.13 4.61
C GLY A 199 -7.12 19.00 3.77
N ILE A 200 -7.58 17.93 4.44
CA ILE A 200 -8.21 16.74 3.83
C ILE A 200 -9.52 16.35 4.52
N GLU A 201 -10.04 17.22 5.36
CA GLU A 201 -11.34 17.03 6.01
C GLU A 201 -12.41 17.82 5.26
N ASN A 202 -13.56 17.19 4.99
CA ASN A 202 -14.72 17.80 4.33
C ASN A 202 -14.35 18.57 3.04
N THR A 203 -13.56 17.93 2.20
CA THR A 203 -13.13 18.48 0.92
C THR A 203 -13.08 17.37 -0.12
N ASP A 204 -12.84 17.75 -1.36
CA ASP A 204 -12.57 16.80 -2.43
C ASP A 204 -11.20 16.15 -2.22
N ILE A 205 -11.18 14.83 -1.97
CA ILE A 205 -9.98 14.08 -1.59
C ILE A 205 -9.69 12.92 -2.53
N VAL A 206 -8.41 12.61 -2.66
CA VAL A 206 -7.91 11.43 -3.37
C VAL A 206 -7.16 10.53 -2.39
N LEU A 207 -7.50 9.25 -2.40
CA LEU A 207 -6.75 8.21 -1.72
C LEU A 207 -5.74 7.59 -2.69
N TRP A 208 -4.48 7.52 -2.27
CA TRP A 208 -3.41 6.86 -3.00
C TRP A 208 -3.05 5.58 -2.25
N TYR A 209 -3.64 4.47 -2.70
CA TYR A 209 -3.44 3.18 -2.06
C TYR A 209 -2.36 2.38 -2.79
N THR A 210 -1.39 1.87 -2.03
CA THR A 210 -0.28 1.08 -2.56
C THR A 210 -0.40 -0.38 -2.12
N ILE A 211 -0.58 -1.28 -3.08
CA ILE A 211 -0.33 -2.71 -2.88
C ILE A 211 1.17 -2.93 -3.05
N GLY A 212 1.82 -3.46 -2.02
CA GLY A 212 3.23 -3.85 -2.05
C GLY A 212 3.39 -5.29 -1.60
N PHE A 213 4.31 -6.02 -2.25
CA PHE A 213 4.76 -7.33 -1.81
C PHE A 213 6.22 -7.56 -2.19
N HIS A 214 6.89 -8.40 -1.40
CA HIS A 214 8.27 -8.79 -1.63
C HIS A 214 8.30 -10.16 -2.28
N HIS A 215 8.83 -10.23 -3.48
CA HIS A 215 9.06 -11.49 -4.16
C HIS A 215 10.45 -12.02 -3.80
N ILE A 216 10.47 -13.18 -3.16
CA ILE A 216 11.70 -13.91 -2.82
C ILE A 216 11.83 -15.04 -3.84
N ALA A 217 12.82 -14.93 -4.71
CA ALA A 217 13.04 -15.87 -5.80
C ALA A 217 13.32 -17.29 -5.28
N ARG A 218 12.71 -18.30 -5.92
CA ARG A 218 12.88 -19.72 -5.59
C ARG A 218 13.15 -20.52 -6.86
N PRO A 219 13.86 -21.66 -6.77
CA PRO A 219 14.09 -22.52 -7.93
C PRO A 219 12.82 -22.96 -8.66
N GLU A 220 11.71 -23.10 -7.91
CA GLU A 220 10.38 -23.50 -8.43
C GLU A 220 9.72 -22.41 -9.28
N ASP A 221 10.18 -21.18 -9.16
CA ASP A 221 9.65 -20.03 -9.91
C ASP A 221 10.26 -19.91 -11.32
N TRP A 222 11.29 -20.69 -11.61
CA TRP A 222 11.99 -20.69 -12.90
C TRP A 222 11.45 -21.74 -13.89
N PRO A 223 11.29 -21.46 -15.18
CA PRO A 223 11.55 -20.17 -15.86
C PRO A 223 10.36 -19.21 -15.87
N ILE A 224 9.20 -19.64 -15.40
CA ILE A 224 7.97 -18.85 -15.37
C ILE A 224 7.37 -18.91 -13.96
N LEU A 225 7.22 -17.75 -13.36
CA LEU A 225 6.63 -17.56 -12.06
C LEU A 225 5.19 -18.09 -12.01
N PRO A 226 4.81 -18.86 -10.98
CA PRO A 226 3.42 -19.05 -10.62
C PRO A 226 2.75 -17.69 -10.42
N MET A 227 1.47 -17.59 -10.80
CA MET A 227 0.73 -16.34 -10.62
C MET A 227 0.50 -16.06 -9.13
N GLU A 228 1.03 -14.94 -8.65
CA GLU A 228 0.68 -14.39 -7.34
C GLU A 228 -0.54 -13.46 -7.46
N LEU A 229 -1.53 -13.67 -6.60
CA LEU A 229 -2.78 -12.89 -6.61
C LEU A 229 -2.82 -11.96 -5.41
N HIS A 230 -2.99 -10.69 -5.70
CA HIS A 230 -3.17 -9.61 -4.74
C HIS A 230 -4.44 -8.84 -5.08
N GLY A 231 -4.89 -7.97 -4.19
CA GLY A 231 -6.05 -7.14 -4.48
C GLY A 231 -6.54 -6.38 -3.26
N PHE A 232 -7.64 -5.66 -3.46
CA PHE A 232 -8.37 -4.96 -2.41
C PHE A 232 -9.84 -4.86 -2.77
N ASP A 233 -10.66 -4.63 -1.77
CA ASP A 233 -12.11 -4.41 -1.91
C ASP A 233 -12.48 -2.99 -1.44
N LEU A 234 -13.53 -2.46 -2.08
CA LEU A 234 -14.18 -1.19 -1.77
C LEU A 234 -15.67 -1.40 -1.59
#